data_19db83b1741b589b368a7fb7ae16e289
#
_entry.id   19db83b1741b589b368a7fb7ae16e289
#
_cell.length_a   1.000
_cell.length_b   1.000
_cell.length_c   1.000
_cell.angle_alpha   90.00
_cell.angle_beta   90.00
_cell.angle_gamma   90.00
#
_symmetry.space_group_name_H-M   'P 1'
#
loop_
_entity.id
_entity.type
_entity.pdbx_description
1 polymer ?
#
loop_
_entity_poly.entity_id
_entity_poly.type
_entity_poly.pdbx_seq_one_letter_code
_entity_poly.pdbx_strand_id
1 'polypeptide(L)'
;MEDLAYYDRICNGTIYEFDILSNKASLYATGIRGVTGIDYNNEGKIIGIFTGMKNEGERPIENDRDYLYIVEKGQWYGFPDFSGGDYISSPRFNVEKLMEEIPQNFVLAPMYQYKNVDSLKELAIDREGTVLNTNSIVFCDKNTNIIKVLDKEGFTYNILKISRNNNIEDILYSKKEILLLDSSIGCLYSIHKKEGILGFTLPWGIKILILGFCFSLLMMIIYKITTSKKGK
;
A
#
# COMPACT_ATOMS: atom_id res chain seq x y z
N MET A 1 -6.43 0.54 -38.21
CA MET A 1 -5.83 -0.82 -38.24
C MET A 1 -4.31 -0.73 -38.34
N GLU A 2 -3.72 0.42 -37.97
CA GLU A 2 -2.26 0.68 -38.05
C GLU A 2 -1.51 0.56 -36.75
N ASP A 3 -2.21 0.44 -35.62
CA ASP A 3 -1.56 0.45 -34.29
C ASP A 3 -1.15 -0.94 -33.74
N LEU A 4 -1.49 -2.02 -34.42
CA LEU A 4 -1.14 -3.38 -33.97
C LEU A 4 0.32 -3.78 -34.31
N ALA A 5 0.94 -3.18 -35.28
CA ALA A 5 2.29 -3.55 -35.73
C ALA A 5 3.41 -3.17 -34.77
N TYR A 6 3.20 -2.17 -33.91
CA TYR A 6 4.17 -1.74 -32.89
C TYR A 6 4.08 -2.61 -31.61
N TYR A 7 2.97 -3.30 -31.40
CA TYR A 7 2.65 -4.06 -30.20
C TYR A 7 2.84 -5.58 -30.30
N ASP A 8 3.32 -6.07 -31.43
CA ASP A 8 3.58 -7.51 -31.65
C ASP A 8 4.78 -8.04 -30.82
N ARG A 9 5.47 -7.18 -30.09
CA ARG A 9 6.48 -7.55 -29.12
C ARG A 9 5.93 -7.26 -27.73
N ILE A 10 5.66 -8.30 -26.95
CA ILE A 10 5.44 -8.19 -25.50
C ILE A 10 6.66 -7.46 -24.94
N CYS A 11 6.52 -6.16 -24.69
CA CYS A 11 7.61 -5.36 -24.14
C CYS A 11 7.66 -5.55 -22.63
N ASN A 12 8.83 -5.81 -22.09
CA ASN A 12 9.05 -5.74 -20.65
C ASN A 12 8.67 -4.35 -20.14
N GLY A 13 8.10 -4.27 -18.93
CA GLY A 13 7.72 -2.98 -18.35
C GLY A 13 6.39 -2.42 -18.84
N THR A 14 5.44 -3.32 -19.09
CA THR A 14 4.09 -2.97 -19.56
C THR A 14 3.02 -3.68 -18.74
N ILE A 15 1.84 -3.06 -18.66
CA ILE A 15 0.61 -3.66 -18.16
C ILE A 15 -0.34 -3.82 -19.33
N TYR A 16 -0.95 -4.98 -19.47
CA TYR A 16 -1.97 -5.30 -20.47
C TYR A 16 -3.33 -5.45 -19.82
N GLU A 17 -4.35 -4.98 -20.50
CA GLU A 17 -5.76 -5.28 -20.22
C GLU A 17 -6.20 -6.40 -21.16
N PHE A 18 -6.81 -7.43 -20.61
CA PHE A 18 -7.38 -8.53 -21.37
C PHE A 18 -8.90 -8.49 -21.31
N ASP A 19 -9.54 -8.30 -22.45
CA ASP A 19 -10.99 -8.35 -22.57
C ASP A 19 -11.42 -9.82 -22.79
N ILE A 20 -12.05 -10.39 -21.79
CA ILE A 20 -12.52 -11.80 -21.80
C ILE A 20 -13.58 -12.03 -22.88
N LEU A 21 -14.43 -11.04 -23.17
CA LEU A 21 -15.54 -11.20 -24.11
C LEU A 21 -15.05 -11.19 -25.56
N SER A 22 -14.15 -10.29 -25.89
CA SER A 22 -13.57 -10.19 -27.25
C SER A 22 -12.34 -11.06 -27.44
N ASN A 23 -11.81 -11.66 -26.36
CA ASN A 23 -10.56 -12.43 -26.33
C ASN A 23 -9.36 -11.64 -26.90
N LYS A 24 -9.27 -10.36 -26.55
CA LYS A 24 -8.21 -9.48 -27.03
C LYS A 24 -7.44 -8.87 -25.86
N ALA A 25 -6.12 -8.84 -26.02
CA ALA A 25 -5.23 -8.06 -25.15
C ALA A 25 -5.00 -6.68 -25.76
N SER A 26 -4.98 -5.65 -24.94
CA SER A 26 -4.62 -4.29 -25.30
C SER A 26 -3.64 -3.71 -24.30
N LEU A 27 -2.76 -2.83 -24.76
CA LEU A 27 -1.82 -2.14 -23.91
C LEU A 27 -2.57 -1.22 -22.95
N TYR A 28 -2.28 -1.36 -21.65
CA TYR A 28 -2.89 -0.53 -20.62
C TYR A 28 -1.95 0.59 -20.17
N ALA A 29 -0.70 0.25 -19.81
CA ALA A 29 0.31 1.21 -19.35
C ALA A 29 1.71 0.74 -19.71
N THR A 30 2.66 1.68 -19.86
CA THR A 30 4.04 1.40 -20.28
C THR A 30 5.08 2.14 -19.43
N GLY A 31 6.37 1.87 -19.71
CA GLY A 31 7.47 2.56 -19.03
C GLY A 31 7.58 2.21 -17.56
N ILE A 32 7.31 0.97 -17.21
CA ILE A 32 7.33 0.45 -15.83
C ILE A 32 8.49 -0.52 -15.71
N ARG A 33 9.38 -0.33 -14.73
CA ARG A 33 10.50 -1.26 -14.52
C ARG A 33 10.03 -2.63 -14.03
N GLY A 34 9.13 -2.66 -13.07
CA GLY A 34 8.53 -3.88 -12.54
C GLY A 34 7.38 -3.57 -11.60
N VAL A 35 6.40 -4.47 -11.57
CA VAL A 35 5.24 -4.40 -10.68
C VAL A 35 5.34 -5.56 -9.70
N THR A 36 5.32 -5.26 -8.39
CA THR A 36 5.39 -6.27 -7.32
C THR A 36 4.10 -6.43 -6.53
N GLY A 37 3.12 -5.61 -6.81
CA GLY A 37 1.78 -5.70 -6.24
C GLY A 37 0.84 -4.79 -7.01
N ILE A 38 -0.41 -5.21 -7.19
CA ILE A 38 -1.43 -4.45 -7.88
C ILE A 38 -2.81 -4.78 -7.31
N ASP A 39 -3.62 -3.75 -7.06
CA ASP A 39 -5.01 -3.90 -6.62
C ASP A 39 -5.81 -2.64 -7.02
N TYR A 40 -7.10 -2.60 -6.79
CA TYR A 40 -7.95 -1.45 -7.09
C TYR A 40 -8.70 -0.97 -5.84
N ASN A 41 -8.98 0.33 -5.79
CA ASN A 41 -9.71 0.96 -4.70
C ASN A 41 -11.25 0.89 -4.94
N ASN A 42 -12.04 1.45 -4.01
CA ASN A 42 -13.50 1.46 -4.12
C ASN A 42 -14.06 2.33 -5.27
N GLU A 43 -13.22 3.19 -5.87
CA GLU A 43 -13.54 3.98 -7.06
C GLU A 43 -13.18 3.24 -8.36
N GLY A 44 -12.61 2.03 -8.27
CA GLY A 44 -12.10 1.27 -9.42
C GLY A 44 -10.75 1.75 -9.94
N LYS A 45 -10.08 2.67 -9.26
CA LYS A 45 -8.72 3.10 -9.63
C LYS A 45 -7.73 2.01 -9.28
N ILE A 46 -6.92 1.61 -10.26
CA ILE A 46 -5.85 0.63 -10.09
C ILE A 46 -4.67 1.32 -9.37
N ILE A 47 -4.12 0.65 -8.37
CA ILE A 47 -2.93 1.09 -7.66
C ILE A 47 -1.89 -0.02 -7.77
N GLY A 48 -0.65 0.35 -8.11
CA GLY A 48 0.45 -0.59 -8.28
C GLY A 48 1.70 -0.18 -7.50
N ILE A 49 2.43 -1.16 -7.00
CA ILE A 49 3.79 -0.99 -6.49
C ILE A 49 4.74 -1.14 -7.68
N PHE A 50 5.46 -0.06 -8.01
CA PHE A 50 6.49 -0.04 -9.03
C PHE A 50 7.87 -0.03 -8.37
N THR A 51 8.71 -0.99 -8.76
CA THR A 51 10.07 -1.07 -8.24
C THR A 51 10.97 -0.05 -8.91
N GLY A 52 11.75 0.67 -8.11
CA GLY A 52 12.80 1.56 -8.60
C GLY A 52 14.00 0.82 -9.19
N MET A 53 14.91 1.55 -9.78
CA MET A 53 16.16 1.04 -10.36
C MET A 53 17.20 0.82 -9.26
N LYS A 54 17.90 -0.32 -9.31
CA LYS A 54 18.90 -0.67 -8.31
C LYS A 54 20.25 0.01 -8.57
N ASN A 55 21.02 0.21 -7.51
CA ASN A 55 22.41 0.65 -7.60
C ASN A 55 23.34 -0.56 -7.86
N GLU A 56 23.07 -1.29 -8.94
CA GLU A 56 23.83 -2.49 -9.34
C GLU A 56 23.73 -2.73 -10.86
N GLY A 57 24.59 -3.64 -11.38
CA GLY A 57 24.60 -4.02 -12.80
C GLY A 57 25.29 -2.99 -13.70
N GLU A 58 24.93 -2.98 -14.97
CA GLU A 58 25.60 -2.13 -16.00
C GLU A 58 25.22 -0.66 -15.89
N ARG A 59 24.06 -0.36 -15.28
CA ARG A 59 23.57 1.01 -15.08
C ARG A 59 23.10 1.18 -13.65
N PRO A 60 24.03 1.35 -12.70
CA PRO A 60 23.69 1.55 -11.30
C PRO A 60 23.01 2.91 -11.11
N ILE A 61 21.89 2.92 -10.37
CA ILE A 61 21.14 4.14 -10.05
C ILE A 61 21.11 4.30 -8.54
N GLU A 62 21.79 5.33 -8.06
CA GLU A 62 21.74 5.71 -6.64
C GLU A 62 20.46 6.47 -6.32
N ASN A 63 20.06 6.43 -5.05
CA ASN A 63 18.95 7.23 -4.50
C ASN A 63 17.57 6.95 -5.11
N ASP A 64 17.41 5.85 -5.86
CA ASP A 64 16.09 5.45 -6.32
C ASP A 64 15.27 4.78 -5.21
N ARG A 65 13.98 4.57 -5.42
CA ARG A 65 13.00 4.14 -4.43
C ARG A 65 11.97 3.23 -5.07
N ASP A 66 11.21 2.52 -4.25
CA ASP A 66 9.96 1.92 -4.69
C ASP A 66 8.83 2.94 -4.57
N TYR A 67 7.83 2.81 -5.44
CA TYR A 67 6.77 3.78 -5.61
C TYR A 67 5.40 3.13 -5.65
N LEU A 68 4.38 3.82 -5.12
CA LEU A 68 2.99 3.50 -5.41
C LEU A 68 2.45 4.51 -6.42
N TYR A 69 1.84 3.98 -7.46
CA TYR A 69 1.20 4.78 -8.50
C TYR A 69 -0.28 4.45 -8.63
N ILE A 70 -1.08 5.46 -8.96
CA ILE A 70 -2.37 5.23 -9.60
C ILE A 70 -2.05 4.88 -11.05
N VAL A 71 -2.52 3.71 -11.50
CA VAL A 71 -2.23 3.21 -12.85
C VAL A 71 -3.36 3.64 -13.79
N GLU A 72 -3.02 4.48 -14.75
CA GLU A 72 -3.95 5.06 -15.72
C GLU A 72 -3.74 4.47 -17.11
N LYS A 73 -4.84 4.25 -17.85
CA LYS A 73 -4.79 3.71 -19.21
C LYS A 73 -4.13 4.68 -20.18
N GLY A 74 -3.20 4.17 -21.00
CA GLY A 74 -2.44 4.94 -21.98
C GLY A 74 -1.27 5.72 -21.39
N GLN A 75 -1.01 5.62 -20.08
CA GLN A 75 0.05 6.37 -19.42
C GLN A 75 1.40 5.65 -19.55
N TRP A 76 2.45 6.44 -19.80
CA TRP A 76 3.85 6.04 -19.71
C TRP A 76 4.44 6.51 -18.37
N TYR A 77 5.10 5.59 -17.61
CA TYR A 77 5.60 5.82 -16.26
C TYR A 77 7.11 6.12 -16.20
N GLY A 78 7.75 6.29 -17.37
CA GLY A 78 9.06 6.92 -17.43
C GLY A 78 10.26 5.99 -17.55
N PHE A 79 10.18 4.71 -17.21
CA PHE A 79 11.32 3.81 -17.35
C PHE A 79 11.75 3.69 -18.82
N PRO A 80 13.06 3.78 -19.17
CA PRO A 80 14.23 3.75 -18.27
C PRO A 80 14.79 5.12 -17.85
N ASP A 81 14.26 6.24 -18.33
CA ASP A 81 14.89 7.55 -18.18
C ASP A 81 14.21 8.48 -17.17
N PHE A 82 13.15 7.98 -16.50
CA PHE A 82 12.54 8.63 -15.36
C PHE A 82 12.32 7.61 -14.25
N SER A 83 12.35 8.08 -13.01
CA SER A 83 11.96 7.32 -11.84
C SER A 83 11.33 8.22 -10.79
N GLY A 84 10.18 7.80 -10.25
CA GLY A 84 9.44 8.60 -9.28
C GLY A 84 8.96 9.96 -9.79
N GLY A 85 8.79 10.10 -11.12
CA GLY A 85 8.45 11.37 -11.77
C GLY A 85 9.66 12.25 -12.12
N ASP A 86 10.84 11.94 -11.59
CA ASP A 86 12.07 12.70 -11.83
C ASP A 86 12.85 12.14 -13.02
N TYR A 87 13.42 13.03 -13.82
CA TYR A 87 14.31 12.65 -14.92
C TYR A 87 15.62 12.09 -14.39
N ILE A 88 16.15 11.06 -15.05
CA ILE A 88 17.35 10.34 -14.58
C ILE A 88 18.62 11.19 -14.60
N SER A 89 18.70 12.20 -15.44
CA SER A 89 19.81 13.17 -15.46
C SER A 89 19.64 14.32 -14.46
N SER A 90 18.56 14.32 -13.66
CA SER A 90 18.37 15.29 -12.58
C SER A 90 19.47 15.15 -11.51
N PRO A 91 19.69 16.19 -10.66
CA PRO A 91 20.66 16.12 -9.56
C PRO A 91 20.42 14.96 -8.58
N ARG A 92 19.21 14.42 -8.53
CA ARG A 92 18.87 13.26 -7.69
C ARG A 92 19.58 12.00 -8.13
N PHE A 93 19.67 11.75 -9.42
CA PHE A 93 20.23 10.52 -9.98
C PHE A 93 21.56 10.74 -10.69
N ASN A 94 21.70 11.85 -11.44
CA ASN A 94 22.90 12.26 -12.17
C ASN A 94 23.44 11.17 -13.11
N VAL A 95 22.55 10.52 -13.85
CA VAL A 95 22.87 9.44 -14.79
C VAL A 95 22.48 9.85 -16.20
N GLU A 96 23.23 9.40 -17.19
CA GLU A 96 22.97 9.67 -18.60
C GLU A 96 21.68 8.98 -19.07
N LYS A 97 20.87 9.67 -19.90
CA LYS A 97 19.68 9.10 -20.52
C LYS A 97 20.02 8.01 -21.53
N LEU A 98 19.13 7.06 -21.75
CA LEU A 98 19.24 6.01 -22.75
C LEU A 98 18.40 6.26 -23.99
N MET A 99 17.23 6.88 -23.82
CA MET A 99 16.29 7.12 -24.92
C MET A 99 16.68 8.37 -25.68
N GLU A 100 16.73 8.29 -27.02
CA GLU A 100 16.92 9.47 -27.88
C GLU A 100 15.67 10.36 -27.82
N GLU A 101 14.49 9.74 -27.95
CA GLU A 101 13.19 10.40 -27.88
C GLU A 101 12.39 9.91 -26.68
N ILE A 102 11.77 10.84 -25.99
CA ILE A 102 10.93 10.56 -24.82
C ILE A 102 9.47 10.47 -25.29
N PRO A 103 8.75 9.37 -25.01
CA PRO A 103 7.38 9.16 -25.50
C PRO A 103 6.38 10.23 -25.06
N GLN A 104 6.60 10.81 -23.87
CA GLN A 104 5.72 11.86 -23.29
C GLN A 104 6.58 12.92 -22.61
N ASN A 105 6.19 14.18 -22.77
CA ASN A 105 6.86 15.31 -22.10
C ASN A 105 6.55 15.41 -20.60
N PHE A 106 5.61 14.62 -20.11
CA PHE A 106 5.18 14.63 -18.71
C PHE A 106 5.06 13.21 -18.19
N VAL A 107 5.69 12.96 -17.04
CA VAL A 107 5.61 11.70 -16.30
C VAL A 107 4.89 11.94 -14.99
N LEU A 108 3.92 11.09 -14.68
CA LEU A 108 3.15 11.21 -13.43
C LEU A 108 4.06 11.03 -12.21
N ALA A 109 3.84 11.87 -11.20
CA ALA A 109 4.43 11.66 -9.89
C ALA A 109 3.73 10.49 -9.17
N PRO A 110 4.46 9.69 -8.38
CA PRO A 110 3.85 8.65 -7.57
C PRO A 110 3.00 9.25 -6.45
N MET A 111 1.95 8.52 -6.07
CA MET A 111 1.15 8.88 -4.90
C MET A 111 1.91 8.69 -3.58
N TYR A 112 2.91 7.80 -3.58
CA TYR A 112 3.76 7.53 -2.42
C TYR A 112 5.15 7.05 -2.87
N GLN A 113 6.18 7.47 -2.14
CA GLN A 113 7.58 7.06 -2.35
C GLN A 113 8.10 6.34 -1.10
N TYR A 114 8.54 5.12 -1.27
CA TYR A 114 9.19 4.39 -0.20
C TYR A 114 10.68 4.77 -0.12
N LYS A 115 11.30 4.54 1.04
CA LYS A 115 12.69 4.99 1.28
C LYS A 115 13.77 4.21 0.53
N ASN A 116 13.50 2.96 0.15
CA ASN A 116 14.47 2.04 -0.48
C ASN A 116 13.87 1.41 -1.74
N VAL A 117 14.74 0.92 -2.63
CA VAL A 117 14.36 0.08 -3.76
C VAL A 117 14.25 -1.39 -3.34
N ASP A 118 13.52 -2.18 -4.14
CA ASP A 118 13.34 -3.62 -3.98
C ASP A 118 12.92 -4.02 -2.55
N SER A 119 12.10 -3.19 -1.96
CA SER A 119 11.64 -3.32 -0.58
C SER A 119 10.15 -3.61 -0.48
N LEU A 120 9.35 -2.99 -1.33
CA LEU A 120 7.90 -3.17 -1.33
C LEU A 120 7.50 -4.40 -2.15
N LYS A 121 6.56 -5.14 -1.59
CA LYS A 121 6.05 -6.36 -2.18
C LYS A 121 4.60 -6.51 -1.78
N GLU A 122 3.81 -7.04 -2.69
CA GLU A 122 2.39 -7.33 -2.52
C GLU A 122 1.59 -6.17 -1.94
N LEU A 123 0.41 -5.96 -2.41
CA LEU A 123 -0.51 -4.99 -1.81
C LEU A 123 -1.95 -5.48 -1.87
N ALA A 124 -2.74 -5.03 -0.89
CA ALA A 124 -4.18 -5.13 -0.90
C ALA A 124 -4.81 -3.84 -0.39
N ILE A 125 -6.02 -3.54 -0.84
CA ILE A 125 -6.73 -2.31 -0.48
C ILE A 125 -8.01 -2.65 0.27
N ASP A 126 -8.17 -2.13 1.48
CA ASP A 126 -9.43 -2.23 2.25
C ASP A 126 -10.48 -1.28 1.64
N ARG A 127 -11.14 -1.74 0.59
CA ARG A 127 -12.09 -0.94 -0.20
C ARG A 127 -13.30 -0.49 0.59
N GLU A 128 -13.74 -1.31 1.54
CA GLU A 128 -14.96 -1.09 2.31
C GLU A 128 -14.71 -0.46 3.68
N GLY A 129 -13.46 -0.40 4.15
CA GLY A 129 -13.12 0.12 5.47
C GLY A 129 -13.55 -0.80 6.61
N THR A 130 -13.61 -2.11 6.34
CA THR A 130 -14.09 -3.10 7.31
C THR A 130 -13.03 -3.54 8.31
N VAL A 131 -11.77 -3.54 7.91
CA VAL A 131 -10.62 -3.90 8.75
C VAL A 131 -9.88 -2.66 9.22
N LEU A 132 -9.59 -1.76 8.27
CA LEU A 132 -8.90 -0.48 8.45
C LEU A 132 -9.84 0.68 8.06
N ASN A 133 -9.29 1.81 7.65
CA ASN A 133 -10.06 2.87 7.04
C ASN A 133 -10.27 2.56 5.54
N THR A 134 -11.38 3.05 4.98
CA THR A 134 -11.69 2.88 3.55
C THR A 134 -10.54 3.34 2.67
N ASN A 135 -10.17 2.50 1.70
CA ASN A 135 -9.07 2.69 0.77
C ASN A 135 -7.67 2.72 1.42
N SER A 136 -7.52 2.24 2.65
CA SER A 136 -6.19 1.99 3.21
C SER A 136 -5.47 0.93 2.38
N ILE A 137 -4.21 1.21 2.04
CA ILE A 137 -3.35 0.32 1.25
C ILE A 137 -2.45 -0.44 2.21
N VAL A 138 -2.53 -1.76 2.17
CA VAL A 138 -1.67 -2.66 2.96
C VAL A 138 -0.60 -3.23 2.04
N PHE A 139 0.64 -3.23 2.47
CA PHE A 139 1.76 -3.79 1.72
C PHE A 139 2.84 -4.35 2.66
N CYS A 140 3.70 -5.20 2.11
CA CYS A 140 4.81 -5.79 2.84
C CYS A 140 6.12 -5.06 2.52
N ASP A 141 6.87 -4.71 3.56
CA ASP A 141 8.30 -4.40 3.45
C ASP A 141 9.08 -5.71 3.64
N LYS A 142 9.51 -6.33 2.52
CA LYS A 142 10.17 -7.63 2.53
C LYS A 142 11.53 -7.64 3.24
N ASN A 143 12.20 -6.48 3.33
CA ASN A 143 13.52 -6.37 3.97
C ASN A 143 13.42 -6.39 5.50
N THR A 144 12.30 -5.95 6.04
CA THR A 144 12.04 -5.90 7.48
C THR A 144 10.98 -6.90 7.94
N ASN A 145 10.27 -7.53 6.99
CA ASN A 145 9.09 -8.38 7.22
C ASN A 145 8.02 -7.68 8.05
N ILE A 146 7.79 -6.41 7.74
CA ILE A 146 6.77 -5.60 8.39
C ILE A 146 5.64 -5.36 7.41
N ILE A 147 4.42 -5.68 7.83
CA ILE A 147 3.20 -5.28 7.15
C ILE A 147 2.87 -3.85 7.55
N LYS A 148 2.75 -3.01 6.56
CA LYS A 148 2.53 -1.56 6.69
C LYS A 148 1.19 -1.18 6.09
N VAL A 149 0.66 -0.09 6.58
CA VAL A 149 -0.54 0.57 6.02
C VAL A 149 -0.17 1.97 5.58
N LEU A 150 -0.59 2.33 4.39
CA LEU A 150 -0.68 3.72 3.94
C LEU A 150 -2.15 4.12 3.99
N ASP A 151 -2.48 5.12 4.80
CA ASP A 151 -3.83 5.64 4.89
C ASP A 151 -4.12 6.68 3.78
N LYS A 152 -5.36 7.11 3.69
CA LYS A 152 -5.80 8.10 2.69
C LYS A 152 -5.20 9.49 2.89
N GLU A 153 -4.72 9.81 4.08
CA GLU A 153 -4.03 11.05 4.42
C GLU A 153 -2.54 11.02 4.03
N GLY A 154 -2.02 9.87 3.57
CA GLY A 154 -0.63 9.69 3.18
C GLY A 154 0.31 9.28 4.32
N PHE A 155 -0.21 8.95 5.50
CA PHE A 155 0.59 8.48 6.62
C PHE A 155 0.78 6.96 6.57
N THR A 156 1.99 6.53 6.95
CA THR A 156 2.30 5.10 7.05
C THR A 156 2.50 4.68 8.50
N TYR A 157 1.96 3.50 8.82
CA TYR A 157 2.17 2.85 10.12
C TYR A 157 2.32 1.34 9.99
N ASN A 158 2.91 0.72 10.99
CA ASN A 158 3.13 -0.72 11.03
C ASN A 158 1.95 -1.40 11.73
N ILE A 159 1.43 -2.48 11.17
CA ILE A 159 0.35 -3.26 11.79
C ILE A 159 0.79 -4.62 12.28
N LEU A 160 1.78 -5.24 11.62
CA LEU A 160 2.26 -6.56 11.99
C LEU A 160 3.75 -6.67 11.64
N LYS A 161 4.52 -7.26 12.54
CA LYS A 161 5.89 -7.68 12.27
C LYS A 161 5.95 -9.20 12.27
N ILE A 162 6.37 -9.77 11.16
CA ILE A 162 6.51 -11.20 10.97
C ILE A 162 7.96 -11.61 11.23
N SER A 163 8.22 -12.87 11.54
CA SER A 163 9.58 -13.35 11.77
C SER A 163 10.47 -13.13 10.53
N ARG A 164 11.77 -12.93 10.73
CA ARG A 164 12.74 -12.67 9.65
C ARG A 164 12.87 -13.81 8.63
N ASN A 165 12.52 -15.02 9.04
CA ASN A 165 12.60 -16.19 8.16
C ASN A 165 11.33 -16.41 7.33
N ASN A 166 10.35 -15.55 7.48
CA ASN A 166 9.07 -15.65 6.78
C ASN A 166 9.13 -14.91 5.45
N ASN A 167 8.38 -15.39 4.48
CA ASN A 167 8.24 -14.78 3.16
C ASN A 167 6.76 -14.61 2.83
N ILE A 168 6.28 -13.39 2.92
CA ILE A 168 4.92 -13.07 2.50
C ILE A 168 4.88 -13.10 0.98
N GLU A 169 4.11 -14.00 0.41
CA GLU A 169 4.00 -14.25 -1.02
C GLU A 169 2.81 -13.54 -1.64
N ASP A 170 1.78 -13.30 -0.84
CA ASP A 170 0.57 -12.62 -1.31
C ASP A 170 -0.16 -11.92 -0.17
N ILE A 171 -0.84 -10.82 -0.49
CA ILE A 171 -1.73 -10.09 0.39
C ILE A 171 -3.07 -9.90 -0.33
N LEU A 172 -4.16 -10.36 0.27
CA LEU A 172 -5.49 -10.30 -0.31
C LEU A 172 -6.48 -9.63 0.64
N TYR A 173 -7.23 -8.67 0.14
CA TYR A 173 -8.41 -8.14 0.83
C TYR A 173 -9.64 -9.00 0.53
N SER A 174 -10.23 -9.53 1.57
CA SER A 174 -11.48 -10.29 1.53
C SER A 174 -12.49 -9.61 2.46
N LYS A 175 -13.45 -8.90 1.94
CA LYS A 175 -14.55 -8.12 2.57
C LYS A 175 -14.54 -7.89 4.09
N LYS A 176 -14.01 -8.81 4.89
CA LYS A 176 -14.00 -8.77 6.37
C LYS A 176 -12.62 -8.92 6.99
N GLU A 177 -11.63 -9.25 6.19
CA GLU A 177 -10.28 -9.57 6.66
C GLU A 177 -9.25 -9.28 5.57
N ILE A 178 -7.99 -9.11 5.98
CA ILE A 178 -6.84 -9.08 5.11
C ILE A 178 -6.07 -10.37 5.35
N LEU A 179 -5.92 -11.15 4.29
CA LEU A 179 -5.21 -12.42 4.30
C LEU A 179 -3.77 -12.20 3.86
N LEU A 180 -2.84 -12.84 4.57
CA LEU A 180 -1.41 -12.83 4.23
C LEU A 180 -0.97 -14.28 4.05
N LEU A 181 -0.46 -14.62 2.87
CA LEU A 181 0.09 -15.93 2.58
C LEU A 181 1.60 -15.92 2.86
N ASP A 182 2.03 -16.77 3.77
CA ASP A 182 3.44 -17.00 4.06
C ASP A 182 3.89 -18.33 3.46
N SER A 183 4.64 -18.27 2.38
CA SER A 183 5.09 -19.46 1.64
C SER A 183 6.23 -20.19 2.34
N SER A 184 6.99 -19.54 3.19
CA SER A 184 8.16 -20.13 3.85
C SER A 184 7.80 -21.20 4.88
N ILE A 185 6.65 -21.02 5.55
CA ILE A 185 6.15 -21.93 6.59
C ILE A 185 4.78 -22.52 6.25
N GLY A 186 4.21 -22.18 5.08
CA GLY A 186 2.91 -22.68 4.66
C GLY A 186 1.75 -22.17 5.55
N CYS A 187 1.81 -20.93 6.03
CA CYS A 187 0.80 -20.34 6.89
C CYS A 187 -0.03 -19.29 6.17
N LEU A 188 -1.29 -19.21 6.54
CA LEU A 188 -2.20 -18.13 6.19
C LEU A 188 -2.53 -17.34 7.44
N TYR A 189 -2.19 -16.05 7.47
CA TYR A 189 -2.58 -15.14 8.53
C TYR A 189 -3.84 -14.39 8.11
N SER A 190 -4.72 -14.12 9.08
CA SER A 190 -5.89 -13.27 8.91
C SER A 190 -5.79 -12.06 9.84
N ILE A 191 -5.91 -10.87 9.27
CA ILE A 191 -6.02 -9.62 10.00
C ILE A 191 -7.46 -9.14 9.91
N HIS A 192 -8.12 -9.05 11.04
CA HIS A 192 -9.50 -8.59 11.14
C HIS A 192 -9.64 -7.56 12.27
N LYS A 193 -10.65 -6.73 12.16
CA LYS A 193 -10.99 -5.77 13.21
C LYS A 193 -11.52 -6.54 14.42
N LYS A 194 -10.86 -6.36 15.56
CA LYS A 194 -11.34 -6.96 16.80
C LYS A 194 -12.68 -6.33 17.18
N GLU A 195 -13.75 -7.11 17.14
CA GLU A 195 -15.01 -6.68 17.71
C GLU A 195 -14.83 -6.45 19.21
N GLY A 196 -15.30 -5.31 19.72
CA GLY A 196 -15.30 -5.05 21.15
C GLY A 196 -16.11 -6.13 21.88
N ILE A 197 -15.77 -6.41 23.15
CA ILE A 197 -16.39 -7.43 23.98
C ILE A 197 -17.93 -7.36 24.01
N LEU A 198 -18.51 -6.24 23.57
CA LEU A 198 -19.96 -6.01 23.48
C LEU A 198 -20.46 -5.78 22.04
N GLY A 199 -19.63 -6.02 21.00
CA GLY A 199 -20.03 -5.78 19.61
C GLY A 199 -20.32 -4.29 19.27
N PHE A 200 -20.13 -3.38 20.22
CA PHE A 200 -20.40 -1.95 20.04
C PHE A 200 -19.11 -1.16 20.15
N THR A 201 -18.72 -0.46 19.12
CA THR A 201 -17.83 0.69 19.25
C THR A 201 -18.66 1.84 19.80
N LEU A 202 -18.70 1.99 21.12
CA LEU A 202 -19.38 3.12 21.73
C LEU A 202 -18.82 4.44 21.18
N PRO A 203 -19.66 5.35 20.69
CA PRO A 203 -19.24 6.70 20.30
C PRO A 203 -18.44 7.35 21.43
N TRP A 204 -17.43 8.16 21.06
CA TRP A 204 -16.51 8.79 22.02
C TRP A 204 -17.26 9.53 23.14
N GLY A 205 -18.37 10.23 22.83
CA GLY A 205 -19.21 10.88 23.80
C GLY A 205 -19.80 9.94 24.86
N ILE A 206 -20.22 8.74 24.47
CA ILE A 206 -20.75 7.74 25.41
C ILE A 206 -19.63 7.18 26.30
N LYS A 207 -18.42 7.01 25.78
CA LYS A 207 -17.25 6.61 26.59
C LYS A 207 -16.95 7.62 27.69
N ILE A 208 -17.00 8.92 27.38
CA ILE A 208 -16.81 10.00 28.37
C ILE A 208 -17.91 9.99 29.42
N LEU A 209 -19.18 9.81 29.03
CA LEU A 209 -20.30 9.73 29.97
C LEU A 209 -20.17 8.55 30.94
N ILE A 210 -19.78 7.37 30.43
CA ILE A 210 -19.55 6.20 31.29
C ILE A 210 -18.38 6.45 32.24
N LEU A 211 -17.28 7.05 31.76
CA LEU A 211 -16.13 7.37 32.62
C LEU A 211 -16.50 8.37 33.71
N GLY A 212 -17.27 9.42 33.35
CA GLY A 212 -17.79 10.41 34.31
C GLY A 212 -18.72 9.81 35.35
N PHE A 213 -19.61 8.89 34.93
CA PHE A 213 -20.50 8.18 35.83
C PHE A 213 -19.74 7.26 36.81
N CYS A 214 -18.77 6.49 36.32
CA CYS A 214 -17.91 5.65 37.14
C CYS A 214 -17.11 6.50 38.15
N PHE A 215 -16.59 7.63 37.74
CA PHE A 215 -15.88 8.55 38.63
C PHE A 215 -16.78 9.13 39.73
N SER A 216 -18.00 9.56 39.40
CA SER A 216 -18.96 10.08 40.36
C SER A 216 -19.37 9.03 41.38
N LEU A 217 -19.55 7.77 40.96
CA LEU A 217 -19.87 6.63 41.82
C LEU A 217 -18.72 6.32 42.78
N LEU A 218 -17.49 6.38 42.30
CA LEU A 218 -16.28 6.20 43.11
C LEU A 218 -16.16 7.29 44.18
N MET A 219 -16.43 8.55 43.84
CA MET A 219 -16.41 9.65 44.78
C MET A 219 -17.49 9.55 45.85
N MET A 220 -18.70 9.07 45.50
CA MET A 220 -19.76 8.78 46.49
C MET A 220 -19.37 7.67 47.47
N ILE A 221 -18.71 6.62 46.96
CA ILE A 221 -18.23 5.53 47.83
C ILE A 221 -17.15 6.05 48.78
N ILE A 222 -16.19 6.80 48.32
CA ILE A 222 -15.12 7.41 49.12
C ILE A 222 -15.74 8.33 50.20
N TYR A 223 -16.69 9.18 49.79
CA TYR A 223 -17.38 10.08 50.71
C TYR A 223 -18.10 9.30 51.82
N LYS A 224 -18.81 8.22 51.48
CA LYS A 224 -19.51 7.37 52.46
C LYS A 224 -18.57 6.68 53.44
N ILE A 225 -17.41 6.22 52.97
CA ILE A 225 -16.37 5.59 53.80
C ILE A 225 -15.74 6.61 54.77
N THR A 226 -15.47 7.84 54.28
CA THR A 226 -14.85 8.88 55.09
C THR A 226 -15.80 9.44 56.16
N THR A 227 -17.09 9.60 55.85
CA THR A 227 -18.11 10.03 56.81
C THR A 227 -18.41 8.94 57.86
N SER A 228 -18.43 7.65 57.49
CA SER A 228 -18.59 6.53 58.39
C SER A 228 -17.45 6.40 59.43
N LYS A 229 -16.23 6.84 59.07
CA LYS A 229 -15.08 6.83 60.02
C LYS A 229 -15.05 8.01 60.99
N LYS A 230 -15.81 9.11 60.74
CA LYS A 230 -15.89 10.27 61.61
C LYS A 230 -17.00 10.15 62.68
N GLY A 231 -17.85 9.13 62.61
CA GLY A 231 -18.96 8.89 63.54
C GLY A 231 -18.71 7.78 64.58
N LYS A 232 -17.48 7.35 64.69
CA LYS A 232 -16.96 6.52 65.77
C LYS A 232 -15.91 7.31 66.56
#